data_1145b54b8e995d661242cb7cbceac6e1
#
_entry.id   1145b54b8e995d661242cb7cbceac6e1
#
_cell.length_a   1.000
_cell.length_b   1.000
_cell.length_c   1.000
_cell.angle_alpha   90.00
_cell.angle_beta   90.00
_cell.angle_gamma   90.00
#
_symmetry.space_group_name_H-M   'P 1'
#
loop_
_entity.id
_entity.type
_entity.pdbx_description
1 polymer ?
#
loop_
_entity_poly.entity_id
_entity_poly.type
_entity_poly.pdbx_seq_one_letter_code
_entity_poly.pdbx_strand_id
1 'polypeptide(L)'
;LVDALEGCTTFAIHSTQSYAEPFAVIDSMDEVTRAVAPHLPVDAVIQTDAFTEGRLIEHPHTLEVEAGLQGSEAAADNAYWLARAFLAATGAISAPGADDVLDAGGREDVSVFRLRERIPKPDAEAYEVFARNFERVEAGERFAAADGEPLLADEPFYPVLLSSNGYRDQFGYVADRVGTLE
;
A
#
# COMPACT_ATOMS: atom_id res chain seq x y z
N LEU A 1 17.91 -13.68 -9.43
CA LEU A 1 16.91 -12.77 -9.99
C LEU A 1 17.24 -11.31 -9.63
N VAL A 2 17.50 -11.01 -8.34
CA VAL A 2 17.80 -9.65 -7.85
C VAL A 2 19.01 -9.04 -8.58
N ASP A 3 20.10 -9.80 -8.76
CA ASP A 3 21.29 -9.34 -9.49
C ASP A 3 21.00 -8.94 -10.95
N ALA A 4 19.92 -9.46 -11.54
CA ALA A 4 19.50 -9.12 -12.90
C ALA A 4 18.69 -7.81 -12.97
N LEU A 5 18.30 -7.25 -11.82
CA LEU A 5 17.55 -5.99 -11.70
C LEU A 5 18.45 -4.78 -11.44
N GLU A 6 19.76 -4.99 -11.30
CA GLU A 6 20.70 -3.91 -11.06
C GLU A 6 20.60 -2.83 -12.17
N GLY A 7 20.32 -1.59 -11.77
CA GLY A 7 20.12 -0.47 -12.69
C GLY A 7 18.75 -0.42 -13.38
N CYS A 8 17.81 -1.27 -12.97
CA CYS A 8 16.44 -1.26 -13.47
C CYS A 8 15.51 -0.56 -12.49
N THR A 9 14.46 0.08 -13.00
CA THR A 9 13.27 0.44 -12.20
C THR A 9 12.34 -0.76 -12.19
N THR A 10 11.98 -1.23 -11.00
CA THR A 10 11.15 -2.42 -10.82
C THR A 10 9.73 -2.01 -10.40
N PHE A 11 8.74 -2.60 -11.06
CA PHE A 11 7.33 -2.43 -10.73
C PHE A 11 6.68 -3.78 -10.49
N ALA A 12 6.18 -4.01 -9.28
CA ALA A 12 5.50 -5.24 -8.91
C ALA A 12 4.03 -4.96 -8.58
N ILE A 13 3.13 -5.78 -9.12
CA ILE A 13 1.69 -5.64 -8.92
C ILE A 13 1.19 -6.82 -8.12
N HIS A 14 0.55 -6.54 -7.01
CA HIS A 14 -0.05 -7.48 -6.08
C HIS A 14 -1.56 -7.24 -5.95
N SER A 15 -2.22 -8.07 -5.19
CA SER A 15 -3.59 -7.88 -4.69
C SER A 15 -3.66 -8.25 -3.21
N THR A 16 -4.48 -7.55 -2.46
CA THR A 16 -4.55 -7.64 -1.00
C THR A 16 -5.87 -8.22 -0.50
N GLN A 17 -5.94 -8.55 0.77
CA GLN A 17 -7.18 -8.92 1.49
C GLN A 17 -7.67 -7.79 2.41
N SER A 18 -7.02 -6.63 2.38
CA SER A 18 -7.20 -5.59 3.39
C SER A 18 -7.90 -4.33 2.91
N TYR A 19 -7.83 -4.03 1.60
CA TYR A 19 -8.35 -2.76 1.05
C TYR A 19 -8.79 -2.91 -0.40
N ALA A 20 -9.87 -2.22 -0.77
CA ALA A 20 -10.48 -2.36 -2.10
C ALA A 20 -9.81 -1.49 -3.16
N GLU A 21 -9.31 -0.32 -2.77
CA GLU A 21 -8.70 0.65 -3.68
C GLU A 21 -7.18 0.43 -3.82
N PRO A 22 -6.57 0.86 -4.92
CA PRO A 22 -5.13 0.71 -5.12
C PRO A 22 -4.32 1.59 -4.16
N PHE A 23 -3.17 1.07 -3.73
CA PHE A 23 -2.15 1.82 -3.00
C PHE A 23 -0.74 1.32 -3.34
N ALA A 24 0.25 2.19 -3.17
CA ALA A 24 1.64 1.84 -3.42
C ALA A 24 2.37 1.48 -2.11
N VAL A 25 3.36 0.61 -2.22
CA VAL A 25 4.24 0.20 -1.12
C VAL A 25 5.69 0.38 -1.58
N ILE A 26 6.49 1.04 -0.77
CA ILE A 26 7.88 1.36 -1.03
C ILE A 26 8.72 1.09 0.22
N ASP A 27 10.00 0.79 0.05
CA ASP A 27 10.92 0.75 1.18
C ASP A 27 11.10 2.16 1.76
N SER A 28 11.58 3.07 0.95
CA SER A 28 11.79 4.47 1.32
C SER A 28 11.51 5.39 0.13
N MET A 29 11.26 6.68 0.42
CA MET A 29 10.95 7.69 -0.59
C MET A 29 12.20 8.10 -1.36
N ASP A 30 12.45 7.45 -2.49
CA ASP A 30 13.53 7.77 -3.43
C ASP A 30 13.09 8.72 -4.56
N GLU A 31 14.02 9.03 -5.47
CA GLU A 31 13.75 9.93 -6.61
C GLU A 31 12.79 9.32 -7.64
N VAL A 32 12.84 7.99 -7.84
CA VAL A 32 11.95 7.29 -8.78
C VAL A 32 10.53 7.29 -8.24
N THR A 33 10.36 6.97 -6.96
CA THR A 33 9.06 7.02 -6.31
C THR A 33 8.44 8.41 -6.39
N ARG A 34 9.22 9.47 -6.11
CA ARG A 34 8.74 10.86 -6.21
C ARG A 34 8.33 11.24 -7.62
N ALA A 35 9.02 10.72 -8.64
CA ALA A 35 8.72 11.00 -10.03
C ALA A 35 7.53 10.20 -10.57
N VAL A 36 7.31 8.98 -10.07
CA VAL A 36 6.33 8.05 -10.65
C VAL A 36 5.02 8.00 -9.86
N ALA A 37 5.08 7.93 -8.51
CA ALA A 37 3.90 7.71 -7.68
C ALA A 37 2.77 8.74 -7.86
N PRO A 38 3.02 10.06 -8.08
CA PRO A 38 1.96 11.03 -8.34
C PRO A 38 1.14 10.74 -9.60
N HIS A 39 1.68 9.98 -10.54
CA HIS A 39 1.03 9.61 -11.79
C HIS A 39 0.26 8.30 -11.71
N LEU A 40 0.38 7.56 -10.61
CA LEU A 40 -0.33 6.30 -10.42
C LEU A 40 -1.73 6.55 -9.84
N PRO A 41 -2.75 5.79 -10.29
CA PRO A 41 -4.09 5.86 -9.70
C PRO A 41 -4.14 5.14 -8.34
N VAL A 42 -3.42 5.66 -7.35
CA VAL A 42 -3.35 5.11 -5.99
C VAL A 42 -3.88 6.09 -4.95
N ASP A 43 -4.51 5.58 -3.89
CA ASP A 43 -5.04 6.40 -2.80
C ASP A 43 -3.98 6.79 -1.77
N ALA A 44 -2.96 5.94 -1.63
CA ALA A 44 -1.92 6.09 -0.61
C ALA A 44 -0.58 5.52 -1.07
N VAL A 45 0.49 6.01 -0.44
CA VAL A 45 1.83 5.41 -0.50
C VAL A 45 2.25 5.02 0.90
N ILE A 46 2.72 3.80 1.08
CA ILE A 46 3.20 3.25 2.34
C ILE A 46 4.72 3.14 2.29
N GLN A 47 5.40 3.76 3.25
CA GLN A 47 6.82 3.56 3.51
C GLN A 47 6.99 2.46 4.56
N THR A 48 7.72 1.40 4.21
CA THR A 48 7.90 0.24 5.09
C THR A 48 9.15 0.32 5.94
N ASP A 49 10.18 1.06 5.49
CA ASP A 49 11.45 1.25 6.20
C ASP A 49 11.98 -0.09 6.80
N ALA A 50 11.94 -0.22 8.13
CA ALA A 50 12.53 -1.35 8.86
C ALA A 50 11.66 -2.64 8.88
N PHE A 51 10.51 -2.68 8.18
CA PHE A 51 9.59 -3.83 8.20
C PHE A 51 9.75 -4.77 7.01
N THR A 52 10.70 -4.50 6.15
CA THR A 52 11.03 -5.34 4.99
C THR A 52 12.40 -5.97 5.19
N GLU A 53 12.48 -7.29 5.19
CA GLU A 53 13.76 -8.03 5.18
C GLU A 53 13.74 -9.03 4.03
N GLY A 54 14.76 -8.94 3.15
CA GLY A 54 14.99 -9.90 2.07
C GLY A 54 13.91 -9.91 0.98
N ARG A 55 13.15 -8.83 0.83
CA ARG A 55 12.06 -8.69 -0.15
C ARG A 55 12.52 -7.91 -1.38
N LEU A 56 11.80 -8.07 -2.48
CA LEU A 56 12.05 -7.33 -3.72
C LEU A 56 12.01 -5.81 -3.50
N ILE A 57 11.15 -5.34 -2.62
CA ILE A 57 10.96 -3.93 -2.28
C ILE A 57 12.22 -3.24 -1.73
N GLU A 58 13.17 -3.98 -1.14
CA GLU A 58 14.46 -3.44 -0.69
C GLU A 58 15.42 -3.14 -1.84
N HIS A 59 15.11 -3.66 -3.03
CA HIS A 59 15.94 -3.36 -4.20
C HIS A 59 15.74 -1.90 -4.62
N PRO A 60 16.81 -1.14 -4.88
CA PRO A 60 16.70 0.26 -5.29
C PRO A 60 15.75 0.46 -6.47
N HIS A 61 14.99 1.55 -6.44
CA HIS A 61 14.02 1.93 -7.49
C HIS A 61 12.91 0.88 -7.70
N THR A 62 12.51 0.20 -6.61
CA THR A 62 11.37 -0.71 -6.63
C THR A 62 10.13 -0.03 -6.09
N LEU A 63 9.04 -0.13 -6.85
CA LEU A 63 7.71 0.30 -6.50
C LEU A 63 6.78 -0.91 -6.56
N GLU A 64 6.21 -1.30 -5.44
CA GLU A 64 5.16 -2.31 -5.38
C GLU A 64 3.80 -1.63 -5.28
N VAL A 65 2.76 -2.23 -5.85
CA VAL A 65 1.39 -1.75 -5.74
C VAL A 65 0.44 -2.88 -5.40
N GLU A 66 -0.52 -2.59 -4.56
CA GLU A 66 -1.68 -3.43 -4.31
C GLU A 66 -2.83 -2.89 -5.16
N ALA A 67 -3.32 -3.70 -6.09
CA ALA A 67 -4.32 -3.28 -7.07
C ALA A 67 -5.76 -3.33 -6.53
N GLY A 68 -5.96 -3.80 -5.30
CA GLY A 68 -7.26 -3.96 -4.67
C GLY A 68 -7.51 -5.37 -4.15
N LEU A 69 -8.77 -5.71 -3.87
CA LEU A 69 -9.13 -6.99 -3.26
C LEU A 69 -8.83 -8.19 -4.17
N GLN A 70 -8.15 -9.17 -3.62
CA GLN A 70 -7.78 -10.41 -4.30
C GLN A 70 -9.01 -11.10 -4.94
N GLY A 71 -8.89 -11.40 -6.23
CA GLY A 71 -9.92 -12.11 -6.98
C GLY A 71 -11.10 -11.26 -7.45
N SER A 72 -11.08 -9.94 -7.22
CA SER A 72 -12.09 -9.03 -7.75
C SER A 72 -11.80 -8.61 -9.20
N GLU A 73 -12.85 -8.33 -9.98
CA GLU A 73 -12.71 -7.75 -11.32
C GLU A 73 -12.08 -6.35 -11.24
N ALA A 74 -12.45 -5.57 -10.22
CA ALA A 74 -11.89 -4.23 -9.99
C ALA A 74 -10.36 -4.28 -9.80
N ALA A 75 -9.83 -5.25 -9.06
CA ALA A 75 -8.38 -5.40 -8.92
C ALA A 75 -7.67 -5.73 -10.25
N ALA A 76 -8.31 -6.49 -11.13
CA ALA A 76 -7.77 -6.76 -12.47
C ALA A 76 -7.76 -5.51 -13.35
N ASP A 77 -8.84 -4.73 -13.33
CA ASP A 77 -8.93 -3.44 -14.05
C ASP A 77 -7.92 -2.43 -13.50
N ASN A 78 -7.81 -2.32 -12.18
CA ASN A 78 -6.84 -1.45 -11.52
C ASN A 78 -5.39 -1.85 -11.89
N ALA A 79 -5.07 -3.16 -11.89
CA ALA A 79 -3.74 -3.65 -12.28
C ALA A 79 -3.38 -3.24 -13.72
N TYR A 80 -4.34 -3.30 -14.64
CA TYR A 80 -4.15 -2.84 -16.02
C TYR A 80 -3.82 -1.33 -16.07
N TRP A 81 -4.58 -0.50 -15.36
CA TRP A 81 -4.35 0.94 -15.35
C TRP A 81 -3.07 1.33 -14.63
N LEU A 82 -2.73 0.68 -13.51
CA LEU A 82 -1.48 0.85 -12.78
C LEU A 82 -0.27 0.54 -13.68
N ALA A 83 -0.30 -0.57 -14.41
CA ALA A 83 0.77 -0.93 -15.33
C ALA A 83 0.94 0.13 -16.45
N ARG A 84 -0.16 0.61 -17.02
CA ARG A 84 -0.12 1.62 -18.07
C ARG A 84 0.40 2.96 -17.54
N ALA A 85 -0.07 3.40 -16.37
CA ALA A 85 0.38 4.64 -15.74
C ALA A 85 1.89 4.59 -15.43
N PHE A 86 2.38 3.47 -14.89
CA PHE A 86 3.80 3.26 -14.65
C PHE A 86 4.63 3.34 -15.94
N LEU A 87 4.21 2.65 -17.01
CA LEU A 87 4.90 2.67 -18.29
C LEU A 87 4.91 4.07 -18.94
N ALA A 88 3.83 4.83 -18.76
CA ALA A 88 3.75 6.22 -19.24
C ALA A 88 4.66 7.13 -18.39
N ALA A 89 4.59 7.06 -17.06
CA ALA A 89 5.38 7.89 -16.16
C ALA A 89 6.89 7.66 -16.30
N THR A 90 7.30 6.42 -16.61
CA THR A 90 8.71 6.07 -16.88
C THR A 90 9.16 6.35 -18.31
N GLY A 91 8.24 6.79 -19.20
CA GLY A 91 8.56 7.03 -20.62
C GLY A 91 8.74 5.74 -21.43
N ALA A 92 8.40 4.58 -20.90
CA ALA A 92 8.48 3.29 -21.62
C ALA A 92 7.45 3.18 -22.73
N ILE A 93 6.33 3.89 -22.64
CA ILE A 93 5.37 4.11 -23.74
C ILE A 93 5.30 5.59 -24.06
N SER A 94 5.19 5.94 -25.36
CA SER A 94 5.10 7.31 -25.84
C SER A 94 3.68 7.69 -26.23
N ALA A 95 3.36 9.01 -26.16
CA ALA A 95 2.10 9.56 -26.67
C ALA A 95 1.85 9.20 -28.16
N PRO A 96 0.55 9.01 -28.60
CA PRO A 96 -0.67 9.58 -28.02
C PRO A 96 -1.41 8.61 -27.09
N GLY A 97 -1.04 7.94 -26.27
CA GLY A 97 -1.73 7.11 -25.29
C GLY A 97 -1.21 7.29 -23.85
N ALA A 98 -0.03 7.95 -23.73
CA ALA A 98 0.55 8.23 -22.44
C ALA A 98 -0.14 9.42 -21.76
N ASP A 99 -0.39 10.52 -22.50
CA ASP A 99 -1.00 11.73 -21.95
C ASP A 99 -2.40 11.45 -21.40
N ASP A 100 -3.24 10.71 -22.15
CA ASP A 100 -4.58 10.31 -21.69
C ASP A 100 -4.53 9.46 -20.40
N VAL A 101 -3.50 8.64 -20.23
CA VAL A 101 -3.33 7.79 -19.04
C VAL A 101 -2.83 8.59 -17.85
N LEU A 102 -1.87 9.50 -18.05
CA LEU A 102 -1.33 10.36 -16.99
C LEU A 102 -2.37 11.35 -16.50
N ASP A 103 -3.15 11.95 -17.42
CA ASP A 103 -4.22 12.89 -17.08
C ASP A 103 -5.39 12.20 -16.34
N ALA A 104 -5.66 10.92 -16.66
CA ALA A 104 -6.73 10.16 -16.01
C ALA A 104 -6.29 9.45 -14.72
N GLY A 105 -5.00 9.19 -14.56
CA GLY A 105 -4.47 8.34 -13.47
C GLY A 105 -3.97 9.11 -12.27
N GLY A 106 -3.43 10.30 -12.47
CA GLY A 106 -2.88 11.09 -11.36
C GLY A 106 -3.96 11.53 -10.36
N ARG A 107 -3.69 11.36 -9.08
CA ARG A 107 -4.54 11.87 -8.00
C ARG A 107 -3.84 13.06 -7.35
N GLU A 108 -4.60 14.12 -7.13
CA GLU A 108 -4.17 15.21 -6.26
C GLU A 108 -4.17 14.69 -4.81
N ASP A 109 -3.14 15.05 -4.03
CA ASP A 109 -3.07 14.75 -2.60
C ASP A 109 -2.97 13.25 -2.20
N VAL A 110 -2.11 12.46 -2.85
CA VAL A 110 -1.82 11.09 -2.43
C VAL A 110 -1.19 11.08 -1.03
N SER A 111 -1.88 10.49 -0.07
CA SER A 111 -1.42 10.44 1.32
C SER A 111 -0.22 9.50 1.49
N VAL A 112 0.79 9.94 2.25
CA VAL A 112 1.97 9.13 2.56
C VAL A 112 1.91 8.68 4.01
N PHE A 113 2.01 7.36 4.21
CA PHE A 113 2.02 6.71 5.51
C PHE A 113 3.37 6.03 5.75
N ARG A 114 3.86 6.07 6.98
CA ARG A 114 5.05 5.34 7.41
C ARG A 114 4.66 4.31 8.45
N LEU A 115 5.07 3.06 8.24
CA LEU A 115 4.85 1.99 9.22
C LEU A 115 5.66 2.26 10.47
N ARG A 116 5.03 2.02 11.65
CA ARG A 116 5.64 2.21 12.96
C ARG A 116 5.81 0.92 13.73
N GLU A 117 4.77 0.11 13.77
CA GLU A 117 4.78 -1.17 14.48
C GLU A 117 3.77 -2.17 13.92
N ARG A 118 3.94 -3.44 14.25
CA ARG A 118 2.98 -4.51 13.93
C ARG A 118 1.87 -4.53 14.97
N ILE A 119 0.65 -4.84 14.52
CA ILE A 119 -0.49 -5.10 15.40
C ILE A 119 -0.60 -6.62 15.59
N PRO A 120 -0.09 -7.18 16.70
CA PRO A 120 -0.10 -8.63 16.89
C PRO A 120 -1.52 -9.15 17.09
N LYS A 121 -1.77 -10.38 16.64
CA LYS A 121 -2.96 -11.14 17.00
C LYS A 121 -2.75 -11.85 18.34
N PRO A 122 -3.65 -11.69 19.32
CA PRO A 122 -3.68 -12.56 20.47
C PRO A 122 -4.06 -13.99 20.04
N ASP A 123 -3.79 -14.98 20.87
CA ASP A 123 -4.22 -16.37 20.63
C ASP A 123 -5.74 -16.46 20.75
N ALA A 124 -6.43 -16.74 19.62
CA ALA A 124 -7.89 -16.79 19.53
C ALA A 124 -8.32 -17.65 18.33
N GLU A 125 -9.59 -18.09 18.34
CA GLU A 125 -10.17 -18.88 17.25
C GLU A 125 -10.79 -17.98 16.15
N ALA A 126 -11.29 -16.79 16.53
CA ALA A 126 -11.97 -15.86 15.61
C ALA A 126 -11.43 -14.43 15.74
N TYR A 127 -11.29 -13.76 14.59
CA TYR A 127 -10.84 -12.38 14.52
C TYR A 127 -11.78 -11.54 13.69
N GLU A 128 -12.03 -10.31 14.16
CA GLU A 128 -12.82 -9.30 13.46
C GLU A 128 -12.04 -7.99 13.36
N VAL A 129 -12.30 -7.21 12.29
CA VAL A 129 -11.72 -5.89 12.07
C VAL A 129 -12.85 -4.89 11.85
N PHE A 130 -12.81 -3.75 12.53
CA PHE A 130 -13.83 -2.70 12.47
C PHE A 130 -13.32 -1.41 11.86
N ALA A 131 -12.04 -1.09 12.08
CA ALA A 131 -11.40 0.08 11.50
C ALA A 131 -11.10 -0.14 10.01
N ARG A 132 -11.07 0.95 9.26
CA ARG A 132 -10.71 0.96 7.85
C ARG A 132 -9.26 1.37 7.66
N ASN A 133 -8.59 0.73 6.72
CA ASN A 133 -7.22 1.10 6.35
C ASN A 133 -7.20 2.57 5.88
N PHE A 134 -6.14 3.28 6.27
CA PHE A 134 -5.87 4.69 5.97
C PHE A 134 -6.82 5.71 6.65
N GLU A 135 -7.83 5.27 7.39
CA GLU A 135 -8.66 6.14 8.22
C GLU A 135 -8.08 6.22 9.65
N ARG A 136 -8.13 7.40 10.26
CA ARG A 136 -7.59 7.61 11.59
C ARG A 136 -8.47 6.94 12.65
N VAL A 137 -7.84 6.14 13.50
CA VAL A 137 -8.44 5.55 14.71
C VAL A 137 -8.03 6.40 15.90
N GLU A 138 -8.98 6.77 16.75
CA GLU A 138 -8.73 7.57 17.93
C GLU A 138 -8.40 6.69 19.16
N ALA A 139 -7.70 7.26 20.15
CA ALA A 139 -7.42 6.56 21.40
C ALA A 139 -8.71 6.09 22.09
N GLY A 140 -8.73 4.82 22.54
CA GLY A 140 -9.89 4.17 23.13
C GLY A 140 -10.92 3.66 22.11
N GLU A 141 -10.73 3.89 20.82
CA GLU A 141 -11.61 3.37 19.78
C GLU A 141 -11.34 1.89 19.51
N ARG A 142 -12.40 1.12 19.28
CA ARG A 142 -12.32 -0.29 18.95
C ARG A 142 -11.96 -0.46 17.47
N PHE A 143 -10.79 -1.03 17.18
CA PHE A 143 -10.33 -1.27 15.82
C PHE A 143 -10.43 -2.73 15.37
N ALA A 144 -10.39 -3.69 16.30
CA ALA A 144 -10.48 -5.13 16.04
C ALA A 144 -11.11 -5.85 17.22
N ALA A 145 -11.32 -7.18 17.09
CA ALA A 145 -11.67 -8.07 18.19
C ALA A 145 -11.05 -9.45 17.98
N ALA A 146 -10.83 -10.18 19.08
CA ALA A 146 -10.41 -11.58 19.13
C ALA A 146 -11.38 -12.35 20.04
N ASP A 147 -12.03 -13.40 19.52
CA ASP A 147 -13.10 -14.15 20.20
C ASP A 147 -14.20 -13.26 20.82
N GLY A 148 -14.51 -12.15 20.15
CA GLY A 148 -15.47 -11.16 20.60
C GLY A 148 -14.95 -10.13 21.60
N GLU A 149 -13.76 -10.33 22.18
CA GLU A 149 -13.12 -9.37 23.07
C GLU A 149 -12.54 -8.20 22.26
N PRO A 150 -12.91 -6.94 22.57
CA PRO A 150 -12.50 -5.78 21.80
C PRO A 150 -11.02 -5.44 21.99
N LEU A 151 -10.33 -5.11 20.91
CA LEU A 151 -9.01 -4.50 20.90
C LEU A 151 -9.19 -2.99 20.69
N LEU A 152 -8.72 -2.22 21.66
CA LEU A 152 -8.84 -0.77 21.68
C LEU A 152 -7.50 -0.13 21.36
N ALA A 153 -7.53 1.00 20.69
CA ALA A 153 -6.34 1.79 20.39
C ALA A 153 -5.81 2.48 21.68
N ASP A 154 -4.56 2.25 22.03
CA ASP A 154 -3.92 2.93 23.16
C ASP A 154 -3.65 4.42 22.85
N GLU A 155 -3.36 4.73 21.60
CA GLU A 155 -3.13 6.06 21.07
C GLU A 155 -3.69 6.19 19.65
N PRO A 156 -3.88 7.41 19.11
CA PRO A 156 -4.34 7.57 17.74
C PRO A 156 -3.34 7.03 16.72
N PHE A 157 -3.84 6.34 15.68
CA PHE A 157 -3.02 5.80 14.61
C PHE A 157 -3.79 5.65 13.30
N TYR A 158 -3.09 5.34 12.22
CA TYR A 158 -3.66 4.92 10.94
C TYR A 158 -3.39 3.43 10.72
N PRO A 159 -4.42 2.57 10.61
CA PRO A 159 -4.22 1.17 10.27
C PRO A 159 -3.80 1.03 8.80
N VAL A 160 -2.84 0.15 8.58
CA VAL A 160 -2.33 -0.20 7.25
C VAL A 160 -2.27 -1.72 7.12
N LEU A 161 -2.76 -2.25 5.99
CA LEU A 161 -2.87 -3.68 5.74
C LEU A 161 -3.65 -4.43 6.84
N LEU A 162 -4.56 -3.73 7.53
CA LEU A 162 -5.37 -4.28 8.60
C LEU A 162 -6.39 -5.27 8.04
N SER A 163 -6.31 -6.53 8.46
CA SER A 163 -7.18 -7.61 8.01
C SER A 163 -7.32 -8.71 9.07
N SER A 164 -8.49 -9.31 9.17
CA SER A 164 -8.71 -10.49 10.01
C SER A 164 -8.01 -11.75 9.48
N ASN A 165 -7.77 -11.85 8.17
CA ASN A 165 -7.27 -13.05 7.50
C ASN A 165 -5.98 -12.88 6.69
N GLY A 166 -5.49 -11.65 6.51
CA GLY A 166 -4.33 -11.34 5.66
C GLY A 166 -3.00 -11.90 6.18
N TYR A 167 -2.86 -12.03 7.50
CA TYR A 167 -1.67 -12.56 8.16
C TYR A 167 -2.06 -13.58 9.22
N ARG A 168 -1.12 -14.49 9.53
CA ARG A 168 -1.34 -15.53 10.53
C ARG A 168 -1.27 -15.00 11.97
N ASP A 169 -0.28 -14.15 12.25
CA ASP A 169 0.16 -13.76 13.60
C ASP A 169 -0.02 -12.26 13.90
N GLN A 170 -0.52 -11.50 12.93
CA GLN A 170 -0.77 -10.08 13.08
C GLN A 170 -2.04 -9.64 12.33
N PHE A 171 -2.66 -8.55 12.78
CA PHE A 171 -3.77 -7.91 12.04
C PHE A 171 -3.28 -7.06 10.87
N GLY A 172 -2.15 -6.41 11.00
CA GLY A 172 -1.58 -5.43 10.09
C GLY A 172 -0.56 -4.56 10.82
N TYR A 173 -0.55 -3.27 10.49
CA TYR A 173 0.43 -2.32 11.02
C TYR A 173 -0.23 -1.04 11.52
N VAL A 174 0.37 -0.47 12.56
CA VAL A 174 0.20 0.92 12.97
C VAL A 174 1.05 1.80 12.06
N ALA A 175 0.49 2.88 11.55
CA ALA A 175 1.22 3.86 10.76
C ALA A 175 0.92 5.29 11.20
N ASP A 176 1.85 6.19 10.86
CA ASP A 176 1.69 7.63 10.92
C ASP A 176 1.51 8.20 9.53
N ARG A 177 0.59 9.16 9.36
CA ARG A 177 0.51 9.95 8.12
C ARG A 177 1.62 11.00 8.16
N VAL A 178 2.58 10.90 7.24
CA VAL A 178 3.80 11.73 7.24
C VAL A 178 3.79 12.84 6.17
N GLY A 179 2.81 12.85 5.29
CA GLY A 179 2.67 13.89 4.26
C GLY A 179 1.72 13.52 3.13
N THR A 180 1.84 14.25 2.04
CA THR A 180 1.18 14.02 0.75
C THR A 180 2.21 14.13 -0.38
N LEU A 181 2.00 13.40 -1.46
CA LEU A 181 2.66 13.62 -2.74
C LEU A 181 1.75 14.51 -3.60
N GLU A 182 2.35 15.53 -4.18
CA GLU A 182 1.73 16.46 -5.14
C GLU A 182 2.19 16.14 -6.55
#